data_d0d41d7bbce4f969318e11d4eb39153e
#
_entry.id   d0d41d7bbce4f969318e11d4eb39153e
#
_cell.length_a   1.000
_cell.length_b   1.000
_cell.length_c   1.000
_cell.angle_alpha   90.00
_cell.angle_beta   90.00
_cell.angle_gamma   90.00
#
_symmetry.space_group_name_H-M   'P 1'
#
loop_
_entity.id
_entity.type
_entity.pdbx_description
1 polymer ?
#
loop_
_entity_poly.entity_id
_entity_poly.type
_entity_poly.pdbx_seq_one_letter_code
_entity_poly.pdbx_strand_id
1 'polypeptide(L)'
;MKLITLCLLAVWLIACDNAPPQVDERLLAVLAEQPLIVDVRTPEEFATGHYPGAINIPHDNIVDGIRALSVADSDTIVLYCRTGNRSGQAEQALAAEGFSAAVNAGGLTALLAADEVP
;
A
#
# COMPACT_ATOMS: atom_id res chain seq x y z
N MET A 1 -17.85 33.14 56.80
CA MET A 1 -16.94 32.28 56.00
C MET A 1 -17.62 32.04 54.63
N LYS A 2 -17.12 32.65 53.62
CA LYS A 2 -17.58 32.39 52.25
C LYS A 2 -16.64 31.41 51.60
N LEU A 3 -17.13 30.19 51.34
CA LEU A 3 -16.42 29.20 50.54
C LEU A 3 -16.48 29.63 49.10
N ILE A 4 -15.34 30.02 48.54
CA ILE A 4 -15.19 30.28 47.11
C ILE A 4 -14.94 28.93 46.45
N THR A 5 -15.97 28.39 45.83
CA THR A 5 -15.83 27.20 44.99
C THR A 5 -15.17 27.61 43.68
N LEU A 6 -13.90 27.27 43.56
CA LEU A 6 -13.14 27.48 42.34
C LEU A 6 -13.52 26.37 41.35
N CYS A 7 -14.42 26.69 40.36
CA CYS A 7 -14.69 25.83 39.23
C CYS A 7 -13.48 25.84 38.30
N LEU A 8 -12.65 24.79 38.38
CA LEU A 8 -11.65 24.49 37.36
C LEU A 8 -12.35 23.99 36.13
N LEU A 9 -12.59 24.88 35.15
CA LEU A 9 -12.95 24.52 33.83
C LEU A 9 -11.74 23.83 33.17
N ALA A 10 -11.73 22.51 33.14
CA ALA A 10 -10.81 21.75 32.36
C ALA A 10 -11.16 21.97 30.86
N VAL A 11 -10.43 22.87 30.22
CA VAL A 11 -10.48 23.00 28.76
C VAL A 11 -9.79 21.80 28.16
N TRP A 12 -10.58 20.85 27.71
CA TRP A 12 -10.07 19.77 26.85
C TRP A 12 -9.74 20.39 25.49
N LEU A 13 -8.47 20.66 25.29
CA LEU A 13 -7.95 20.94 23.95
C LEU A 13 -8.02 19.63 23.16
N ILE A 14 -9.05 19.52 22.33
CA ILE A 14 -9.07 18.50 21.30
C ILE A 14 -8.01 18.95 20.29
N ALA A 15 -6.79 18.47 20.45
CA ALA A 15 -5.79 18.57 19.42
C ALA A 15 -6.30 17.72 18.25
N CYS A 16 -6.75 18.37 17.17
CA CYS A 16 -6.89 17.70 15.88
C CYS A 16 -5.47 17.23 15.52
N ASP A 17 -5.25 15.94 15.64
CA ASP A 17 -3.99 15.31 15.25
C ASP A 17 -3.90 15.39 13.73
N ASN A 18 -3.33 16.47 13.22
CA ASN A 18 -2.83 16.57 11.86
C ASN A 18 -1.47 15.85 11.80
N ALA A 19 -1.47 14.58 12.19
CA ALA A 19 -0.31 13.75 11.95
C ALA A 19 -0.09 13.66 10.43
N PRO A 20 1.14 13.91 9.91
CA PRO A 20 1.43 13.67 8.51
C PRO A 20 1.10 12.21 8.19
N PRO A 21 0.67 11.90 6.95
CA PRO A 21 0.36 10.53 6.57
C PRO A 21 1.55 9.64 6.96
N GLN A 22 1.29 8.69 7.85
CA GLN A 22 2.30 7.74 8.29
C GLN A 22 2.67 6.88 7.09
N VAL A 23 3.87 7.07 6.59
CA VAL A 23 4.43 6.16 5.60
C VAL A 23 4.64 4.82 6.28
N ASP A 24 4.09 3.75 5.71
CA ASP A 24 4.27 2.42 6.24
C ASP A 24 5.76 2.01 6.14
N GLU A 25 6.43 1.95 7.29
CA GLU A 25 7.85 1.58 7.37
C GLU A 25 8.12 0.18 6.79
N ARG A 26 7.14 -0.72 6.87
CA ARG A 26 7.25 -2.06 6.27
C ARG A 26 7.30 -1.98 4.76
N LEU A 27 6.45 -1.15 4.18
CA LEU A 27 6.46 -0.92 2.73
C LEU A 27 7.78 -0.31 2.27
N LEU A 28 8.31 0.67 3.01
CA LEU A 28 9.62 1.25 2.71
C LEU A 28 10.74 0.21 2.73
N ALA A 29 10.76 -0.66 3.74
CA ALA A 29 11.74 -1.74 3.84
C ALA A 29 11.63 -2.73 2.67
N VAL A 30 10.43 -3.06 2.26
CA VAL A 30 10.17 -3.95 1.11
C VAL A 30 10.64 -3.30 -0.19
N LEU A 31 10.32 -2.03 -0.41
CA LEU A 31 10.73 -1.30 -1.62
C LEU A 31 12.25 -1.15 -1.72
N ALA A 32 12.96 -1.04 -0.59
CA ALA A 32 14.41 -0.95 -0.56
C ALA A 32 15.11 -2.21 -1.11
N GLU A 33 14.44 -3.36 -1.10
CA GLU A 33 14.93 -4.62 -1.67
C GLU A 33 14.77 -4.73 -3.18
N GLN A 34 14.20 -3.72 -3.83
CA GLN A 34 13.90 -3.69 -5.27
C GLN A 34 13.07 -4.88 -5.75
N PRO A 35 11.89 -5.10 -5.16
CA PRO A 35 11.03 -6.21 -5.51
C PRO A 35 10.40 -6.04 -6.89
N LEU A 36 9.78 -7.11 -7.40
CA LEU A 36 8.86 -6.99 -8.52
C LEU A 36 7.65 -6.15 -8.11
N ILE A 37 7.36 -5.09 -8.86
CA ILE A 37 6.21 -4.22 -8.63
C ILE A 37 5.22 -4.39 -9.76
N VAL A 38 3.99 -4.72 -9.39
CA VAL A 38 2.91 -5.03 -10.35
C VAL A 38 1.74 -4.08 -10.16
N ASP A 39 1.41 -3.38 -11.22
CA ASP A 39 0.18 -2.62 -11.35
C ASP A 39 -0.94 -3.57 -11.78
N VAL A 40 -1.91 -3.79 -10.90
CA VAL A 40 -3.02 -4.72 -11.18
C VAL A 40 -4.26 -4.03 -11.74
N ARG A 41 -4.11 -2.77 -12.16
CA ARG A 41 -5.16 -2.01 -12.83
C ARG A 41 -5.33 -2.48 -14.28
N THR A 42 -6.26 -1.86 -14.98
CA THR A 42 -6.42 -2.13 -16.43
C THR A 42 -5.24 -1.58 -17.22
N PRO A 43 -4.96 -2.11 -18.44
CA PRO A 43 -3.94 -1.56 -19.33
C PRO A 43 -4.15 -0.08 -19.65
N GLU A 44 -5.38 0.37 -19.77
CA GLU A 44 -5.73 1.77 -20.02
C GLU A 44 -5.34 2.67 -18.84
N GLU A 45 -5.63 2.25 -17.62
CA GLU A 45 -5.20 2.97 -16.42
C GLU A 45 -3.68 3.02 -16.30
N PHE A 46 -3.00 1.91 -16.55
CA PHE A 46 -1.53 1.84 -16.56
C PHE A 46 -0.91 2.82 -17.55
N ALA A 47 -1.48 2.95 -18.75
CA ALA A 47 -1.00 3.85 -19.77
C ALA A 47 -1.13 5.34 -19.40
N THR A 48 -2.06 5.70 -18.49
CA THR A 48 -2.22 7.08 -18.03
C THR A 48 -1.16 7.53 -17.01
N GLY A 49 -0.39 6.61 -16.49
CA GLY A 49 0.66 6.81 -15.49
C GLY A 49 0.70 5.65 -14.51
N HIS A 50 1.89 5.24 -14.12
CA HIS A 50 2.12 4.12 -13.22
C HIS A 50 3.38 4.34 -12.40
N TYR A 51 3.58 3.51 -11.39
CA TYR A 51 4.79 3.55 -10.58
C TYR A 51 6.01 3.22 -11.43
N PRO A 52 7.13 3.96 -11.31
CA PRO A 52 8.34 3.72 -12.10
C PRO A 52 8.85 2.29 -11.95
N GLY A 53 9.05 1.61 -13.07
CA GLY A 53 9.51 0.22 -13.12
C GLY A 53 8.43 -0.84 -12.90
N ALA A 54 7.19 -0.45 -12.63
CA ALA A 54 6.09 -1.40 -12.49
C ALA A 54 5.74 -2.04 -13.83
N ILE A 55 5.34 -3.32 -13.77
CA ILE A 55 4.72 -4.02 -14.90
C ILE A 55 3.22 -4.07 -14.70
N ASN A 56 2.46 -4.22 -15.78
CA ASN A 56 1.00 -4.32 -15.71
C ASN A 56 0.54 -5.77 -15.87
N ILE A 57 -0.11 -6.27 -14.85
CA ILE A 57 -0.87 -7.53 -14.89
C ILE A 57 -2.22 -7.26 -14.22
N PRO A 58 -3.31 -7.16 -14.97
CA PRO A 58 -4.64 -6.94 -14.39
C PRO A 58 -4.97 -7.96 -13.29
N HIS A 59 -5.69 -7.52 -12.24
CA HIS A 59 -5.92 -8.33 -11.05
C HIS A 59 -6.61 -9.68 -11.31
N ASP A 60 -7.47 -9.75 -12.31
CA ASP A 60 -8.19 -10.96 -12.71
C ASP A 60 -7.32 -11.98 -13.45
N ASN A 61 -6.12 -11.60 -13.85
CA ASN A 61 -5.14 -12.46 -14.52
C ASN A 61 -3.82 -12.61 -13.73
N ILE A 62 -3.82 -12.26 -12.46
CA ILE A 62 -2.60 -12.12 -11.67
C ILE A 62 -1.82 -13.43 -11.52
N VAL A 63 -2.50 -14.53 -11.26
CA VAL A 63 -1.83 -15.83 -11.02
C VAL A 63 -1.11 -16.30 -12.29
N ASP A 64 -1.79 -16.32 -13.41
CA ASP A 64 -1.20 -16.74 -14.69
C ASP A 64 -0.11 -15.79 -15.15
N GLY A 65 -0.29 -14.48 -14.94
CA GLY A 65 0.69 -13.46 -15.28
C GLY A 65 1.98 -13.60 -14.47
N ILE A 66 1.89 -13.85 -13.18
CA ILE A 66 3.05 -14.07 -12.31
C ILE A 66 3.76 -15.39 -12.66
N ARG A 67 3.02 -16.46 -12.90
CA ARG A 67 3.60 -17.75 -13.31
C ARG A 67 4.37 -17.66 -14.63
N ALA A 68 3.88 -16.86 -15.57
CA ALA A 68 4.55 -16.63 -16.84
C ALA A 68 5.91 -15.95 -16.71
N LEU A 69 6.15 -15.24 -15.60
CA LEU A 69 7.43 -14.56 -15.31
C LEU A 69 8.47 -15.47 -14.64
N SER A 70 8.13 -16.71 -14.32
CA SER A 70 8.98 -17.64 -13.59
C SER A 70 9.47 -17.10 -12.24
N VAL A 71 8.63 -16.35 -11.55
CA VAL A 71 8.88 -15.83 -10.20
C VAL A 71 8.80 -16.98 -9.20
N ALA A 72 9.74 -17.04 -8.27
CA ALA A 72 9.72 -18.05 -7.20
C ALA A 72 8.61 -17.75 -6.18
N ASP A 73 8.04 -18.79 -5.57
CA ASP A 73 6.96 -18.67 -4.58
C ASP A 73 7.34 -17.81 -3.37
N SER A 74 8.64 -17.72 -3.06
CA SER A 74 9.18 -16.93 -1.95
C SER A 74 9.61 -15.52 -2.34
N ASP A 75 9.59 -15.18 -3.63
CA ASP A 75 9.97 -13.83 -4.09
C ASP A 75 8.96 -12.80 -3.65
N THR A 76 9.45 -11.64 -3.23
CA THR A 76 8.58 -10.53 -2.85
C THR A 76 7.97 -9.88 -4.07
N ILE A 77 6.64 -9.77 -4.06
CA ILE A 77 5.84 -9.16 -5.11
C ILE A 77 5.05 -8.03 -4.49
N VAL A 78 5.24 -6.81 -4.93
CA VAL A 78 4.47 -5.64 -4.50
C VAL A 78 3.34 -5.40 -5.50
N LEU A 79 2.12 -5.37 -5.01
CA LEU A 79 0.90 -5.19 -5.81
C LEU A 79 0.27 -3.85 -5.45
N TYR A 80 -0.17 -3.08 -6.42
CA TYR A 80 -0.94 -1.89 -6.19
C TYR A 80 -2.04 -1.71 -7.25
N CYS A 81 -3.05 -0.94 -6.89
CA CYS A 81 -4.08 -0.51 -7.82
C CYS A 81 -4.39 0.98 -7.59
N ARG A 82 -5.62 1.41 -7.75
CA ARG A 82 -6.02 2.79 -7.50
C ARG A 82 -6.28 3.06 -6.01
N THR A 83 -6.90 2.10 -5.31
CA THR A 83 -7.35 2.25 -3.91
C THR A 83 -6.87 1.14 -2.98
N GLY A 84 -6.32 0.05 -3.51
CA GLY A 84 -5.93 -1.14 -2.74
C GLY A 84 -6.93 -2.29 -2.77
N ASN A 85 -8.13 -2.13 -3.33
CA ASN A 85 -9.14 -3.18 -3.37
C ASN A 85 -8.78 -4.32 -4.35
N ARG A 86 -8.51 -3.98 -5.60
CA ARG A 86 -8.10 -4.97 -6.63
C ARG A 86 -6.77 -5.62 -6.28
N SER A 87 -5.81 -4.86 -5.75
CA SER A 87 -4.53 -5.39 -5.29
C SER A 87 -4.67 -6.30 -4.06
N GLY A 88 -5.63 -6.04 -3.18
CA GLY A 88 -5.99 -6.94 -2.09
C GLY A 88 -6.54 -8.27 -2.59
N GLN A 89 -7.38 -8.26 -3.61
CA GLN A 89 -7.88 -9.47 -4.26
C GLN A 89 -6.75 -10.26 -4.94
N ALA A 90 -5.83 -9.56 -5.61
CA ALA A 90 -4.67 -10.18 -6.23
C ALA A 90 -3.73 -10.81 -5.20
N GLU A 91 -3.50 -10.14 -4.08
CA GLU A 91 -2.70 -10.69 -2.97
C GLU A 91 -3.31 -12.00 -2.45
N GLN A 92 -4.61 -12.04 -2.22
CA GLN A 92 -5.31 -13.25 -1.77
C GLN A 92 -5.23 -14.38 -2.79
N ALA A 93 -5.41 -14.07 -4.07
CA ALA A 93 -5.30 -15.06 -5.13
C ALA A 93 -3.90 -15.68 -5.23
N LEU A 94 -2.87 -14.85 -5.11
CA LEU A 94 -1.48 -15.32 -5.12
C LEU A 94 -1.15 -16.15 -3.86
N ALA A 95 -1.62 -15.73 -2.69
CA ALA A 95 -1.41 -16.48 -1.45
C ALA A 95 -2.06 -17.88 -1.52
N ALA A 96 -3.25 -17.99 -2.10
CA ALA A 96 -3.93 -19.27 -2.31
C ALA A 96 -3.14 -20.23 -3.22
N GLU A 97 -2.30 -19.70 -4.09
CA GLU A 97 -1.46 -20.45 -5.04
C GLU A 97 -0.02 -20.67 -4.53
N GLY A 98 0.27 -20.31 -3.28
CA GLY A 98 1.55 -20.58 -2.63
C GLY A 98 2.57 -19.44 -2.71
N PHE A 99 2.23 -18.29 -3.31
CA PHE A 99 3.08 -17.10 -3.30
C PHE A 99 2.96 -16.40 -1.95
N SER A 100 3.91 -16.67 -1.05
CA SER A 100 3.83 -16.28 0.37
C SER A 100 4.27 -14.86 0.67
N ALA A 101 4.91 -14.18 -0.28
CA ALA A 101 5.50 -12.85 -0.09
C ALA A 101 4.89 -11.78 -1.00
N ALA A 102 3.63 -11.95 -1.39
CA ALA A 102 2.87 -10.91 -2.09
C ALA A 102 2.34 -9.88 -1.08
N VAL A 103 2.53 -8.61 -1.38
CA VAL A 103 2.20 -7.47 -0.51
C VAL A 103 1.28 -6.50 -1.25
N ASN A 104 0.13 -6.18 -0.65
CA ASN A 104 -0.74 -5.11 -1.13
C ASN A 104 -0.21 -3.76 -0.66
N ALA A 105 0.31 -2.97 -1.58
CA ALA A 105 0.81 -1.61 -1.30
C ALA A 105 -0.27 -0.53 -1.33
N GLY A 106 -1.51 -0.89 -1.58
CA GLY A 106 -2.62 0.06 -1.63
C GLY A 106 -2.77 0.76 -2.96
N GLY A 107 -2.92 2.07 -2.94
CA GLY A 107 -3.12 2.89 -4.14
C GLY A 107 -1.83 3.46 -4.69
N LEU A 108 -1.84 3.79 -5.98
CA LEU A 108 -0.68 4.41 -6.66
C LEU A 108 -0.21 5.70 -5.97
N THR A 109 -1.13 6.56 -5.54
CA THR A 109 -0.78 7.82 -4.86
C THR A 109 0.01 7.59 -3.58
N ALA A 110 -0.42 6.63 -2.75
CA ALA A 110 0.27 6.29 -1.51
C ALA A 110 1.65 5.67 -1.78
N LEU A 111 1.75 4.83 -2.81
CA LEU A 111 3.02 4.21 -3.20
C LEU A 111 4.02 5.24 -3.74
N LEU A 112 3.59 6.19 -4.55
CA LEU A 112 4.43 7.28 -5.02
C LEU A 112 4.90 8.18 -3.86
N ALA A 113 4.04 8.46 -2.90
CA ALA A 113 4.40 9.23 -1.70
C ALA A 113 5.46 8.51 -0.85
N ALA A 114 5.41 7.18 -0.76
CA ALA A 114 6.42 6.39 -0.07
C ALA A 114 7.80 6.47 -0.75
N ASP A 115 7.83 6.54 -2.07
CA ASP A 115 9.07 6.64 -2.86
C ASP A 115 9.79 8.01 -2.70
N GLU A 116 9.05 9.03 -2.30
CA GLU A 116 9.58 10.39 -2.08
C GLU A 116 10.22 10.59 -0.69
N VAL A 117 10.13 9.60 0.20
CA VAL A 117 10.72 9.68 1.53
C VAL A 117 12.23 9.44 1.42
N PRO A 118 13.06 10.41 1.84
CA PRO A 118 14.52 10.30 1.76
C PRO A 118 15.08 9.24 2.74
#